data_27602eb11400161135634c1836a2d31f
#
_entry.id   27602eb11400161135634c1836a2d31f
#
_cell.length_a   1.000
_cell.length_b   1.000
_cell.length_c   1.000
_cell.angle_alpha   90.00
_cell.angle_beta   90.00
_cell.angle_gamma   90.00
#
_symmetry.space_group_name_H-M   'P 1'
#
loop_
_entity.id
_entity.type
_entity.pdbx_description
1 polymer ?
#
loop_
_entity_poly.entity_id
_entity_poly.type
_entity_poly.pdbx_seq_one_letter_code
_entity_poly.pdbx_strand_id
1 'polypeptide(L)'
;MNRIFKFRAWEKSNNRMYECIVGNTDTNDDEFICPLIWIEEMKDWVHSHTCVVMQYTGYKDIKGQEIYEGDILAYQDYWWVRIEYDNGAFMVRDVDEVRYNNRICNEYIGNFDISKWRVIGNIYENKELFL
;
A
#
# COMPACT_ATOMS: atom_id res chain seq x y z
N MET A 1 -0.24 3.07 -23.86
CA MET A 1 0.44 2.39 -22.74
C MET A 1 -0.60 2.00 -21.70
N ASN A 2 -0.66 0.73 -21.34
CA ASN A 2 -1.66 0.24 -20.42
C ASN A 2 -1.12 0.28 -18.98
N ARG A 3 -1.79 1.06 -18.12
CA ARG A 3 -1.55 1.02 -16.67
C ARG A 3 -2.47 -0.03 -16.06
N ILE A 4 -1.95 -0.74 -15.10
CA ILE A 4 -2.74 -1.69 -14.32
C ILE A 4 -3.17 -0.98 -13.04
N PHE A 5 -4.48 -0.87 -12.85
CA PHE A 5 -5.07 -0.32 -11.64
C PHE A 5 -5.54 -1.47 -10.78
N LYS A 6 -4.87 -1.66 -9.66
CA LYS A 6 -5.24 -2.65 -8.65
C LYS A 6 -5.25 -2.01 -7.28
N PHE A 7 -6.19 -2.44 -6.47
CA PHE A 7 -6.38 -1.92 -5.12
C PHE A 7 -6.55 -3.07 -4.14
N ARG A 8 -6.17 -2.82 -2.91
CA ARG A 8 -6.50 -3.67 -1.78
C ARG A 8 -7.01 -2.79 -0.65
N ALA A 9 -7.77 -3.36 0.27
CA ALA A 9 -8.37 -2.63 1.37
C ALA A 9 -8.13 -3.36 2.69
N TRP A 10 -7.64 -2.64 3.68
CA TRP A 10 -7.54 -3.13 5.04
C TRP A 10 -8.82 -2.76 5.79
N GLU A 11 -9.59 -3.77 6.18
CA GLU A 11 -10.80 -3.57 6.96
C GLU A 11 -10.46 -3.53 8.45
N LYS A 12 -10.67 -2.38 9.06
CA LYS A 12 -10.26 -2.11 10.44
C LYS A 12 -11.03 -2.94 11.46
N SER A 13 -12.31 -3.20 11.20
CA SER A 13 -13.16 -3.93 12.15
C SER A 13 -12.81 -5.39 12.27
N ASN A 14 -12.37 -6.02 11.16
CA ASN A 14 -12.03 -7.44 11.12
C ASN A 14 -10.53 -7.70 11.06
N ASN A 15 -9.70 -6.66 10.99
CA ASN A 15 -8.25 -6.77 10.82
C ASN A 15 -7.88 -7.69 9.66
N ARG A 16 -8.48 -7.44 8.51
CA ARG A 16 -8.30 -8.31 7.34
C ARG A 16 -8.04 -7.50 6.08
N MET A 17 -7.13 -8.02 5.24
CA MET A 17 -6.82 -7.46 3.94
C MET A 17 -7.65 -8.14 2.85
N TYR A 18 -8.24 -7.33 1.97
CA TYR A 18 -9.03 -7.80 0.84
C TYR A 18 -8.53 -7.18 -0.45
N GLU A 19 -8.58 -7.94 -1.54
CA GLU A 19 -8.52 -7.33 -2.87
C GLU A 19 -9.84 -6.63 -3.15
N CYS A 20 -9.78 -5.48 -3.78
CA CYS A 20 -10.97 -4.68 -4.05
C CYS A 20 -10.89 -3.95 -5.38
N ILE A 21 -12.06 -3.49 -5.83
CA ILE A 21 -12.20 -2.61 -7.00
C ILE A 21 -12.79 -1.30 -6.52
N VAL A 22 -12.21 -0.19 -6.93
CA VAL A 22 -12.77 1.15 -6.69
C VAL A 22 -13.51 1.56 -7.96
N GLY A 23 -14.82 1.64 -7.90
CA GLY A 23 -15.53 1.88 -9.14
C GLY A 23 -16.92 2.48 -9.04
N ASN A 24 -17.34 2.87 -7.86
CA ASN A 24 -18.66 3.46 -7.68
C ASN A 24 -18.62 4.56 -6.65
N THR A 25 -19.69 5.33 -6.54
CA THR A 25 -19.80 6.39 -5.53
C THR A 25 -21.20 6.37 -4.91
N ASP A 26 -21.26 6.66 -3.63
CA ASP A 26 -22.52 6.92 -2.96
C ASP A 26 -22.85 8.41 -3.07
N THR A 27 -23.91 8.72 -3.78
CA THR A 27 -24.35 10.10 -4.04
C THR A 27 -25.59 10.50 -3.24
N ASN A 28 -25.97 9.73 -2.24
CA ASN A 28 -27.17 9.99 -1.46
C ASN A 28 -27.03 11.20 -0.52
N ASP A 29 -25.82 11.66 -0.32
CA ASP A 29 -25.50 12.85 0.47
C ASP A 29 -24.95 13.92 -0.47
N ASP A 30 -25.67 15.03 -0.62
CA ASP A 30 -25.26 16.12 -1.51
C ASP A 30 -23.96 16.82 -1.09
N GLU A 31 -23.52 16.63 0.15
CA GLU A 31 -22.32 17.29 0.68
C GLU A 31 -21.09 16.40 0.70
N PHE A 32 -21.26 15.10 0.59
CA PHE A 32 -20.14 14.16 0.70
C PHE A 32 -20.27 13.02 -0.29
N ILE A 33 -19.25 12.89 -1.16
CA ILE A 33 -19.15 11.78 -2.10
C ILE A 33 -18.16 10.77 -1.53
N CYS A 34 -18.68 9.64 -1.08
CA CYS A 34 -17.85 8.54 -0.59
C CYS A 34 -17.65 7.52 -1.71
N PRO A 35 -16.40 7.27 -2.13
CA PRO A 35 -16.15 6.17 -3.05
C PRO A 35 -16.57 4.84 -2.45
N LEU A 36 -17.19 3.99 -3.26
CA LEU A 36 -17.53 2.62 -2.90
C LEU A 36 -16.49 1.68 -3.48
N ILE A 37 -16.19 0.64 -2.72
CA ILE A 37 -15.29 -0.43 -3.16
C ILE A 37 -16.05 -1.75 -3.20
N TRP A 38 -15.78 -2.54 -4.24
CA TRP A 38 -16.30 -3.89 -4.36
C TRP A 38 -15.31 -4.87 -3.78
N ILE A 39 -15.74 -5.65 -2.81
CA ILE A 39 -14.94 -6.71 -2.23
C ILE A 39 -15.51 -8.05 -2.70
N GLU A 40 -14.82 -8.71 -3.62
CA GLU A 40 -15.29 -9.95 -4.24
C GLU A 40 -15.56 -11.04 -3.22
N GLU A 41 -14.70 -11.16 -2.20
CA GLU A 41 -14.87 -12.16 -1.14
C GLU A 41 -16.17 -11.97 -0.35
N MET A 42 -16.60 -10.71 -0.18
CA MET A 42 -17.85 -10.36 0.51
C MET A 42 -19.05 -10.33 -0.42
N LYS A 43 -18.84 -10.26 -1.74
CA LYS A 43 -19.88 -10.05 -2.75
C LYS A 43 -20.72 -8.79 -2.45
N ASP A 44 -20.05 -7.71 -2.06
CA ASP A 44 -20.74 -6.49 -1.66
C ASP A 44 -19.93 -5.23 -1.95
N TRP A 45 -20.65 -4.12 -2.10
CA TRP A 45 -20.10 -2.78 -2.14
C TRP A 45 -20.04 -2.23 -0.72
N VAL A 46 -18.88 -1.75 -0.31
CA VAL A 46 -18.70 -1.13 1.01
C VAL A 46 -18.16 0.29 0.85
N HIS A 47 -18.45 1.13 1.82
CA HIS A 47 -17.93 2.50 1.85
C HIS A 47 -16.42 2.48 2.09
N SER A 48 -15.67 3.18 1.25
CA SER A 48 -14.21 3.20 1.33
C SER A 48 -13.68 3.73 2.65
N HIS A 49 -14.45 4.60 3.34
CA HIS A 49 -14.03 5.16 4.62
C HIS A 49 -13.97 4.13 5.77
N THR A 50 -14.62 2.97 5.60
CA THR A 50 -14.55 1.88 6.60
C THR A 50 -13.27 1.08 6.50
N CYS A 51 -12.50 1.31 5.45
CA CYS A 51 -11.27 0.59 5.13
C CYS A 51 -10.15 1.58 4.88
N VAL A 52 -8.91 1.08 4.89
CA VAL A 52 -7.78 1.77 4.32
C VAL A 52 -7.54 1.20 2.93
N VAL A 53 -7.80 2.00 1.89
CA VAL A 53 -7.62 1.58 0.51
C VAL A 53 -6.19 1.88 0.08
N MET A 54 -5.53 0.90 -0.50
CA MET A 54 -4.16 1.00 -0.96
C MET A 54 -4.07 0.64 -2.43
N GLN A 55 -3.22 1.35 -3.16
CA GLN A 55 -3.06 1.15 -4.59
C GLN A 55 -1.79 0.35 -4.89
N TYR A 56 -1.90 -0.52 -5.92
CA TYR A 56 -0.74 -1.15 -6.53
C TYR A 56 0.15 -0.09 -7.18
N THR A 57 1.44 -0.13 -6.86
CA THR A 57 2.40 0.87 -7.35
C THR A 57 2.75 0.74 -8.83
N GLY A 58 2.44 -0.39 -9.45
CA GLY A 58 2.89 -0.73 -10.79
C GLY A 58 4.24 -1.45 -10.83
N TYR A 59 4.91 -1.56 -9.69
CA TYR A 59 6.21 -2.23 -9.57
C TYR A 59 6.07 -3.60 -8.93
N LYS A 60 7.00 -4.49 -9.28
CA LYS A 60 7.10 -5.83 -8.71
C LYS A 60 8.43 -5.99 -8.00
N ASP A 61 8.45 -6.83 -6.98
CA ASP A 61 9.64 -7.12 -6.22
C ASP A 61 10.54 -8.16 -6.95
N ILE A 62 11.63 -8.53 -6.30
CA ILE A 62 12.60 -9.47 -6.87
C ILE A 62 12.00 -10.83 -7.21
N LYS A 63 10.90 -11.21 -6.55
CA LYS A 63 10.19 -12.47 -6.80
C LYS A 63 9.00 -12.34 -7.75
N GLY A 64 8.78 -11.13 -8.28
CA GLY A 64 7.63 -10.85 -9.14
C GLY A 64 6.34 -10.56 -8.37
N GLN A 65 6.40 -10.39 -7.05
CA GLN A 65 5.24 -10.01 -6.25
C GLN A 65 4.90 -8.54 -6.46
N GLU A 66 3.62 -8.25 -6.63
CA GLU A 66 3.13 -6.89 -6.79
C GLU A 66 3.34 -6.07 -5.51
N ILE A 67 3.82 -4.84 -5.67
CA ILE A 67 4.10 -3.93 -4.55
C ILE A 67 2.98 -2.91 -4.43
N TYR A 68 2.36 -2.86 -3.25
CA TYR A 68 1.31 -1.90 -2.90
C TYR A 68 1.85 -0.84 -1.94
N GLU A 69 1.20 0.33 -1.94
CA GLU A 69 1.43 1.25 -0.82
C GLU A 69 1.13 0.53 0.51
N GLY A 70 1.87 0.85 1.54
CA GLY A 70 1.78 0.17 2.82
C GLY A 70 2.67 -1.06 2.95
N ASP A 71 3.25 -1.55 1.86
CA ASP A 71 4.16 -2.69 1.91
C ASP A 71 5.48 -2.33 2.59
N ILE A 72 6.03 -3.31 3.28
CA ILE A 72 7.38 -3.27 3.84
C ILE A 72 8.27 -4.18 3.00
N LEU A 73 9.37 -3.63 2.53
CA LEU A 73 10.33 -4.34 1.70
C LEU A 73 11.68 -4.42 2.39
N ALA A 74 12.39 -5.50 2.11
CA ALA A 74 13.75 -5.69 2.60
C ALA A 74 14.74 -5.83 1.44
N TYR A 75 15.88 -5.20 1.59
CA TYR A 75 17.06 -5.44 0.77
C TYR A 75 18.03 -6.27 1.59
N GLN A 76 18.31 -7.48 1.11
CA GLN A 76 19.01 -8.48 1.91
C GLN A 76 18.33 -8.61 3.29
N ASP A 77 19.06 -8.79 4.38
CA ASP A 77 18.46 -9.00 5.70
C ASP A 77 18.62 -7.80 6.64
N TYR A 78 19.09 -6.67 6.12
CA TYR A 78 19.47 -5.57 7.00
C TYR A 78 18.82 -4.23 6.71
N TRP A 79 18.27 -4.01 5.52
CA TRP A 79 17.68 -2.71 5.16
C TRP A 79 16.20 -2.88 4.84
N TRP A 80 15.34 -2.20 5.60
CA TRP A 80 13.89 -2.24 5.43
C TRP A 80 13.35 -0.87 5.10
N VAL A 81 12.45 -0.83 4.12
CA VAL A 81 11.74 0.38 3.71
C VAL A 81 10.25 0.11 3.66
N ARG A 82 9.47 1.17 3.74
CA ARG A 82 8.02 1.12 3.54
C ARG A 82 7.65 1.95 2.33
N ILE A 83 6.56 1.57 1.69
CA ILE A 83 6.01 2.28 0.53
C ILE A 83 4.86 3.14 1.02
N GLU A 84 4.93 4.44 0.76
CA GLU A 84 3.89 5.41 1.13
C GLU A 84 3.41 6.17 -0.09
N TYR A 85 2.15 6.58 -0.08
CA TYR A 85 1.62 7.54 -1.04
C TYR A 85 1.58 8.90 -0.38
N ASP A 86 2.33 9.85 -0.90
CA ASP A 86 2.44 11.19 -0.33
C ASP A 86 2.67 12.22 -1.43
N ASN A 87 1.95 13.34 -1.33
CA ASN A 87 2.04 14.43 -2.29
C ASN A 87 1.90 13.99 -3.76
N GLY A 88 1.00 13.06 -4.01
CA GLY A 88 0.71 12.60 -5.37
C GLY A 88 1.69 11.57 -5.92
N ALA A 89 2.57 11.01 -5.10
CA ALA A 89 3.57 10.05 -5.55
C ALA A 89 3.76 8.89 -4.56
N PHE A 90 4.18 7.75 -5.09
CA PHE A 90 4.64 6.64 -4.25
C PHE A 90 6.07 6.90 -3.83
N MET A 91 6.30 6.89 -2.52
CA MET A 91 7.59 7.17 -1.89
C MET A 91 8.14 5.93 -1.22
N VAL A 92 9.46 5.80 -1.23
CA VAL A 92 10.19 4.76 -0.50
C VAL A 92 10.85 5.42 0.71
N ARG A 93 10.48 4.99 1.91
CA ARG A 93 10.96 5.58 3.17
C ARG A 93 11.47 4.50 4.12
N ASP A 94 12.49 4.83 4.90
CA ASP A 94 12.99 3.91 5.92
C ASP A 94 11.92 3.58 6.95
N VAL A 95 11.85 2.32 7.34
CA VAL A 95 10.98 1.86 8.42
C VAL A 95 11.48 2.40 9.77
N ASP A 96 12.80 2.44 9.93
CA ASP A 96 13.44 2.86 11.17
C ASP A 96 14.51 3.91 10.87
N GLU A 97 14.20 5.16 11.20
CA GLU A 97 15.10 6.30 10.98
C GLU A 97 16.38 6.24 11.83
N VAL A 98 16.36 5.45 12.88
CA VAL A 98 17.49 5.37 13.83
C VAL A 98 18.54 4.34 13.40
N ARG A 99 18.16 3.39 12.57
CA ARG A 99 18.95 2.17 12.31
C ARG A 99 20.18 2.38 11.44
N TYR A 100 20.26 3.45 10.66
CA TYR A 100 21.25 3.58 9.58
C TYR A 100 22.06 4.87 9.61
N ASN A 101 22.58 5.27 10.78
CA ASN A 101 23.51 6.39 10.89
C ASN A 101 23.04 7.66 10.18
N ASN A 102 21.77 8.05 10.39
CA ASN A 102 21.16 9.23 9.79
C ASN A 102 21.00 9.19 8.25
N ARG A 103 21.12 8.03 7.63
CA ARG A 103 20.73 7.88 6.23
C ARG A 103 19.22 7.66 6.18
N ILE A 104 18.49 8.72 5.93
CA ILE A 104 17.05 8.67 5.76
C ILE A 104 16.77 8.40 4.28
N CYS A 105 16.26 7.22 3.98
CA CYS A 105 15.73 6.96 2.65
C CYS A 105 14.39 7.68 2.51
N ASN A 106 14.33 8.61 1.58
CA ASN A 106 13.11 9.35 1.26
C ASN A 106 13.15 9.64 -0.24
N GLU A 107 12.85 8.61 -1.02
CA GLU A 107 13.01 8.65 -2.46
C GLU A 107 11.69 8.43 -3.18
N TYR A 108 11.50 9.11 -4.31
CA TYR A 108 10.46 8.75 -5.25
C TYR A 108 10.73 7.34 -5.78
N ILE A 109 9.69 6.50 -5.83
CA ILE A 109 9.84 5.08 -6.20
C ILE A 109 10.50 4.89 -7.56
N GLY A 110 10.25 5.80 -8.51
CA GLY A 110 10.83 5.75 -9.84
C GLY A 110 12.34 5.98 -9.87
N ASN A 111 12.90 6.58 -8.83
CA ASN A 111 14.35 6.82 -8.68
C ASN A 111 15.04 5.75 -7.85
N PHE A 112 14.31 4.72 -7.47
CA PHE A 112 14.77 3.67 -6.56
C PHE A 112 14.74 2.32 -7.28
N ASP A 113 15.81 1.54 -7.16
CA ASP A 113 15.85 0.21 -7.79
C ASP A 113 15.12 -0.82 -6.91
N ILE A 114 13.80 -0.76 -6.99
CA ILE A 114 12.92 -1.60 -6.18
C ILE A 114 12.98 -3.08 -6.60
N SER A 115 13.44 -3.36 -7.83
CA SER A 115 13.44 -4.73 -8.37
C SER A 115 14.39 -5.68 -7.63
N LYS A 116 15.28 -5.15 -6.80
CA LYS A 116 16.23 -5.95 -5.99
C LYS A 116 15.71 -6.20 -4.57
N TRP A 117 14.56 -5.66 -4.24
CA TRP A 117 13.97 -5.75 -2.92
C TRP A 117 12.88 -6.83 -2.89
N ARG A 118 12.55 -7.33 -1.71
CA ARG A 118 11.46 -8.30 -1.53
C ARG A 118 10.44 -7.77 -0.55
N VAL A 119 9.17 -8.01 -0.82
CA VAL A 119 8.08 -7.71 0.12
C VAL A 119 8.16 -8.70 1.28
N ILE A 120 8.21 -8.18 2.50
CA ILE A 120 8.25 -9.00 3.73
C ILE A 120 6.99 -8.87 4.57
N GLY A 121 6.12 -7.93 4.23
CA GLY A 121 4.87 -7.70 4.95
C GLY A 121 4.30 -6.34 4.60
N ASN A 122 3.43 -5.85 5.46
CA ASN A 122 2.86 -4.51 5.34
C ASN A 122 2.58 -3.90 6.71
N ILE A 123 2.31 -2.60 6.72
CA ILE A 123 2.16 -1.84 7.97
C ILE A 123 0.89 -2.19 8.76
N TYR A 124 -0.06 -2.90 8.16
CA TYR A 124 -1.31 -3.27 8.82
C TYR A 124 -1.29 -4.68 9.40
N GLU A 125 -0.84 -5.67 8.61
CA GLU A 125 -0.79 -7.07 9.04
C GLU A 125 0.44 -7.39 9.89
N ASN A 126 1.53 -6.64 9.73
CA ASN A 126 2.84 -6.96 10.28
C ASN A 126 3.40 -5.81 11.13
N LYS A 127 2.61 -5.33 12.08
CA LYS A 127 2.99 -4.19 12.94
C LYS A 127 4.28 -4.44 13.72
N GLU A 128 4.60 -5.68 14.00
CA GLU A 128 5.81 -6.09 14.70
C GLU A 128 7.11 -5.74 13.94
N LEU A 129 7.02 -5.53 12.63
CA LEU A 129 8.21 -5.25 11.82
C LEU A 129 8.76 -3.83 12.03
N PHE A 130 7.98 -2.93 12.61
CA PHE A 130 8.39 -1.53 12.76
C PHE A 130 8.11 -0.94 14.15
N LEU A 131 7.85 -1.79 15.10
CA LEU A 131 7.72 -1.38 16.51
C LEU A 131 9.07 -1.34 17.21
#